data_561128134105e2c0d5463d65cf437e9b
#
_entry.id   561128134105e2c0d5463d65cf437e9b
#
_cell.length_a   1.000
_cell.length_b   1.000
_cell.length_c   1.000
_cell.angle_alpha   90.00
_cell.angle_beta   90.00
_cell.angle_gamma   90.00
#
_symmetry.space_group_name_H-M   'P 1'
#
loop_
_entity.id
_entity.type
_entity.pdbx_description
1 polymer ?
#
loop_
_entity_poly.entity_id
_entity_poly.type
_entity_poly.pdbx_seq_one_letter_code
_entity_poly.pdbx_strand_id
1 'polypeptide(L)'
;MDPQQLVWILPIVLPLFLVGLWFGITSLLGVISGWYRLAVAFPDRDETPILRLRGQSGRMGGGVNLDHVLTLSVCPSGLRVGMMRMLGPFSRDFLVPWESITLARKTVMFWTLVELTFGDPAVGKLSVKEGTAAKLAEAAGPRWPEDAASPPQVRQEVVSRR
;
A
#
# COMPACT_ATOMS: atom_id res chain seq x y z
N MET A 1 -35.33 -23.92 -24.12
CA MET A 1 -35.41 -22.51 -23.75
C MET A 1 -35.81 -21.73 -24.97
N ASP A 2 -36.95 -21.05 -24.92
CA ASP A 2 -37.41 -20.23 -26.03
C ASP A 2 -36.50 -19.02 -26.23
N PRO A 3 -36.15 -18.70 -27.49
CA PRO A 3 -35.28 -17.57 -27.80
C PRO A 3 -35.83 -16.24 -27.27
N GLN A 4 -37.14 -16.09 -27.10
CA GLN A 4 -37.76 -14.92 -26.50
C GLN A 4 -37.49 -14.79 -25.01
N GLN A 5 -37.42 -15.89 -24.27
CA GLN A 5 -37.07 -15.86 -22.84
C GLN A 5 -35.61 -15.41 -22.63
N LEU A 6 -34.71 -15.79 -23.53
CA LEU A 6 -33.32 -15.43 -23.50
C LEU A 6 -33.12 -13.89 -23.59
N VAL A 7 -33.93 -13.24 -24.45
CA VAL A 7 -33.86 -11.78 -24.66
C VAL A 7 -34.21 -10.98 -23.39
N TRP A 8 -35.09 -11.50 -22.56
CA TRP A 8 -35.48 -10.85 -21.30
C TRP A 8 -34.58 -11.18 -20.11
N ILE A 9 -33.99 -12.37 -20.13
CA ILE A 9 -33.10 -12.83 -19.04
C ILE A 9 -31.69 -12.28 -19.20
N LEU A 10 -31.19 -12.15 -20.42
CA LEU A 10 -29.82 -11.73 -20.74
C LEU A 10 -29.46 -10.35 -20.14
N PRO A 11 -30.29 -9.30 -20.23
CA PRO A 11 -29.96 -7.99 -19.68
C PRO A 11 -29.91 -7.96 -18.14
N ILE A 12 -30.45 -8.98 -17.47
CA ILE A 12 -30.39 -9.10 -16.01
C ILE A 12 -29.21 -9.97 -15.60
N VAL A 13 -29.05 -11.12 -16.26
CA VAL A 13 -28.01 -12.12 -15.91
C VAL A 13 -26.61 -11.60 -16.24
N LEU A 14 -26.44 -10.92 -17.38
CA LEU A 14 -25.15 -10.41 -17.82
C LEU A 14 -24.53 -9.40 -16.83
N PRO A 15 -25.23 -8.36 -16.38
CA PRO A 15 -24.67 -7.42 -15.40
C PRO A 15 -24.41 -8.08 -14.05
N LEU A 16 -25.27 -9.00 -13.59
CA LEU A 16 -25.04 -9.75 -12.35
C LEU A 16 -23.79 -10.63 -12.46
N PHE A 17 -23.60 -11.29 -13.59
CA PHE A 17 -22.40 -12.09 -13.85
C PHE A 17 -21.14 -11.21 -13.87
N LEU A 18 -21.17 -10.06 -14.54
CA LEU A 18 -20.05 -9.13 -14.60
C LEU A 18 -19.70 -8.57 -13.21
N VAL A 19 -20.72 -8.23 -12.40
CA VAL A 19 -20.50 -7.79 -11.02
C VAL A 19 -19.87 -8.92 -10.19
N GLY A 20 -20.39 -10.13 -10.28
CA GLY A 20 -19.83 -11.31 -9.59
C GLY A 20 -18.39 -11.59 -10.01
N LEU A 21 -18.12 -11.54 -11.32
CA LEU A 21 -16.77 -11.70 -11.86
C LEU A 21 -15.82 -10.60 -11.34
N TRP A 22 -16.27 -9.35 -11.33
CA TRP A 22 -15.48 -8.23 -10.81
C TRP A 22 -15.15 -8.41 -9.32
N PHE A 23 -16.11 -8.81 -8.49
CA PHE A 23 -15.87 -9.15 -7.09
C PHE A 23 -14.89 -10.32 -6.93
N GLY A 24 -15.01 -11.36 -7.76
CA GLY A 24 -14.12 -12.50 -7.76
C GLY A 24 -12.66 -12.09 -8.06
N ILE A 25 -12.47 -11.31 -9.11
CA ILE A 25 -11.13 -10.83 -9.51
C ILE A 25 -10.52 -9.93 -8.44
N THR A 26 -11.27 -8.97 -7.92
CA THR A 26 -10.75 -8.05 -6.89
C THR A 26 -10.41 -8.77 -5.60
N SER A 27 -11.20 -9.75 -5.19
CA SER A 27 -10.92 -10.60 -4.02
C SER A 27 -9.66 -11.44 -4.22
N LEU A 28 -9.50 -12.04 -5.40
CA LEU A 28 -8.31 -12.83 -5.73
C LEU A 28 -7.04 -11.98 -5.72
N LEU A 29 -7.09 -10.78 -6.29
CA LEU A 29 -5.98 -9.82 -6.23
C LEU A 29 -5.63 -9.43 -4.79
N GLY A 30 -6.61 -9.25 -3.93
CA GLY A 30 -6.42 -9.00 -2.51
C GLY A 30 -5.69 -10.13 -1.78
N VAL A 31 -5.95 -11.39 -2.16
CA VAL A 31 -5.24 -12.56 -1.60
C VAL A 31 -3.81 -12.61 -2.13
N ILE A 32 -3.61 -12.50 -3.44
CA ILE A 32 -2.29 -12.59 -4.09
C ILE A 32 -1.36 -11.45 -3.64
N SER A 33 -1.90 -10.23 -3.48
CA SER A 33 -1.12 -9.08 -3.01
C SER A 33 -0.71 -9.17 -1.54
N GLY A 34 -1.28 -10.11 -0.78
CA GLY A 34 -1.07 -10.23 0.67
C GLY A 34 -1.82 -9.19 1.49
N TRP A 35 -2.73 -8.43 0.88
CA TRP A 35 -3.49 -7.36 1.53
C TRP A 35 -4.22 -7.84 2.78
N TYR A 36 -4.93 -8.95 2.69
CA TYR A 36 -5.68 -9.50 3.83
C TYR A 36 -4.78 -9.94 4.97
N ARG A 37 -3.59 -10.47 4.66
CA ARG A 37 -2.60 -10.84 5.69
C ARG A 37 -2.10 -9.62 6.44
N LEU A 38 -1.83 -8.53 5.72
CA LEU A 38 -1.44 -7.26 6.32
C LEU A 38 -2.56 -6.63 7.14
N ALA A 39 -3.79 -6.63 6.65
CA ALA A 39 -4.94 -6.10 7.37
C ALA A 39 -5.27 -6.87 8.65
N VAL A 40 -4.97 -8.17 8.70
CA VAL A 40 -5.11 -9.00 9.91
C VAL A 40 -3.96 -8.77 10.88
N ALA A 41 -2.72 -8.69 10.37
CA ALA A 41 -1.54 -8.49 11.20
C ALA A 41 -1.46 -7.06 11.79
N PHE A 42 -1.92 -6.09 11.03
CA PHE A 42 -1.86 -4.66 11.37
C PHE A 42 -3.24 -4.02 11.23
N PRO A 43 -4.16 -4.27 12.17
CA PRO A 43 -5.50 -3.70 12.09
C PRO A 43 -5.44 -2.16 12.10
N ASP A 44 -6.35 -1.53 11.36
CA ASP A 44 -6.46 -0.07 11.33
C ASP A 44 -6.83 0.46 12.72
N ARG A 45 -6.31 1.65 13.02
CA ARG A 45 -6.65 2.42 14.23
C ARG A 45 -7.22 3.75 13.80
N ASP A 46 -8.22 4.22 14.53
CA ASP A 46 -8.83 5.52 14.27
C ASP A 46 -7.90 6.65 14.77
N GLU A 47 -6.96 7.05 13.90
CA GLU A 47 -6.03 8.14 14.15
C GLU A 47 -6.17 9.21 13.07
N THR A 48 -6.04 10.47 13.48
CA THR A 48 -6.02 11.58 12.52
C THR A 48 -4.69 11.59 11.78
N PRO A 49 -4.68 11.46 10.45
CA PRO A 49 -3.45 11.48 9.68
C PRO A 49 -2.83 12.87 9.62
N ILE A 50 -1.51 12.94 9.75
CA ILE A 50 -0.71 14.15 9.56
C ILE A 50 -0.68 14.53 8.07
N LEU A 51 -0.51 13.55 7.20
CA LEU A 51 -0.53 13.70 5.75
C LEU A 51 -1.33 12.53 5.14
N ARG A 52 -2.13 12.83 4.12
CA ARG A 52 -2.84 11.82 3.34
C ARG A 52 -2.59 12.01 1.85
N LEU A 53 -1.94 11.05 1.22
CA LEU A 53 -1.68 10.99 -0.21
C LEU A 53 -2.66 10.00 -0.85
N ARG A 54 -3.56 10.49 -1.69
CA ARG A 54 -4.52 9.66 -2.43
C ARG A 54 -4.02 9.41 -3.85
N GLY A 55 -4.52 8.34 -4.49
CA GLY A 55 -4.20 8.05 -5.88
C GLY A 55 -2.72 7.73 -6.11
N GLN A 56 -2.07 7.09 -5.14
CA GLN A 56 -0.68 6.69 -5.28
C GLN A 56 -0.56 5.35 -5.99
N SER A 57 0.54 5.20 -6.72
CA SER A 57 0.88 3.93 -7.37
C SER A 57 1.95 3.21 -6.56
N GLY A 58 1.84 1.89 -6.50
CA GLY A 58 2.80 1.04 -5.84
C GLY A 58 2.71 -0.40 -6.31
N ARG A 59 3.66 -1.22 -5.89
CA ARG A 59 3.66 -2.66 -6.12
C ARG A 59 3.62 -3.39 -4.81
N MET A 60 2.63 -4.27 -4.63
CA MET A 60 2.47 -5.06 -3.42
C MET A 60 2.78 -6.54 -3.64
N GLY A 61 3.26 -7.19 -2.57
CA GLY A 61 3.43 -8.64 -2.45
C GLY A 61 4.12 -9.27 -3.65
N GLY A 62 3.48 -10.28 -4.25
CA GLY A 62 3.98 -11.06 -5.39
C GLY A 62 4.05 -10.33 -6.74
N GLY A 63 4.15 -8.99 -6.77
CA GLY A 63 4.30 -8.22 -8.01
C GLY A 63 3.01 -7.58 -8.51
N VAL A 64 1.97 -7.51 -7.70
CA VAL A 64 0.69 -6.86 -8.06
C VAL A 64 0.90 -5.35 -8.14
N ASN A 65 0.77 -4.78 -9.34
CA ASN A 65 0.80 -3.34 -9.55
C ASN A 65 -0.55 -2.73 -9.17
N LEU A 66 -0.49 -1.72 -8.36
CA LEU A 66 -1.64 -0.94 -7.91
C LEU A 66 -1.45 0.51 -8.40
N ASP A 67 -2.03 0.82 -9.55
CA ASP A 67 -1.84 2.12 -10.18
C ASP A 67 -2.96 3.08 -9.80
N HIS A 68 -2.57 4.20 -9.15
CA HIS A 68 -3.45 5.31 -8.74
C HIS A 68 -4.58 4.92 -7.78
N VAL A 69 -4.49 3.78 -7.10
CA VAL A 69 -5.54 3.25 -6.23
C VAL A 69 -5.18 3.27 -4.75
N LEU A 70 -3.90 3.46 -4.43
CA LEU A 70 -3.43 3.47 -3.06
C LEU A 70 -3.68 4.82 -2.39
N THR A 71 -4.07 4.75 -1.13
CA THR A 71 -4.09 5.89 -0.21
C THR A 71 -3.08 5.63 0.88
N LEU A 72 -2.04 6.46 0.95
CA LEU A 72 -1.00 6.40 1.96
C LEU A 72 -1.18 7.56 2.92
N SER A 73 -1.27 7.27 4.21
CA SER A 73 -1.47 8.29 5.24
C SER A 73 -0.43 8.14 6.33
N VAL A 74 0.27 9.22 6.61
CA VAL A 74 1.20 9.32 7.74
C VAL A 74 0.40 9.59 9.00
N CYS A 75 0.45 8.67 9.95
CA CYS A 75 -0.19 8.80 11.26
C CYS A 75 0.88 8.93 12.36
N PRO A 76 0.52 9.44 13.54
CA PRO A 76 1.45 9.54 14.67
C PRO A 76 2.09 8.19 15.05
N SER A 77 1.33 7.09 14.99
CA SER A 77 1.80 5.76 15.39
C SER A 77 2.38 4.93 14.26
N GLY A 78 2.14 5.29 12.98
CA GLY A 78 2.56 4.47 11.86
C GLY A 78 2.13 4.98 10.49
N LEU A 79 2.35 4.14 9.49
CA LEU A 79 1.88 4.35 8.13
C LEU A 79 0.56 3.60 7.91
N ARG A 80 -0.52 4.35 7.65
CA ARG A 80 -1.79 3.76 7.23
C ARG A 80 -1.80 3.58 5.72
N VAL A 81 -2.10 2.37 5.30
CA VAL A 81 -2.23 2.00 3.88
C VAL A 81 -3.68 1.63 3.62
N GLY A 82 -4.28 2.31 2.69
CA GLY A 82 -5.65 2.08 2.24
C GLY A 82 -5.73 1.94 0.74
N MET A 83 -6.86 1.44 0.29
CA MET A 83 -7.20 1.31 -1.13
C MET A 83 -8.49 2.08 -1.43
N MET A 84 -8.62 2.55 -2.66
CA MET A 84 -9.84 3.21 -3.12
C MET A 84 -11.03 2.23 -3.01
N ARG A 85 -12.07 2.62 -2.27
CA ARG A 85 -13.23 1.74 -1.96
C ARG A 85 -13.95 1.16 -3.18
N MET A 86 -13.85 1.82 -4.33
CA MET A 86 -14.43 1.32 -5.58
C MET A 86 -13.77 0.03 -6.10
N LEU A 87 -12.50 -0.22 -5.75
CA LEU A 87 -11.72 -1.36 -6.24
C LEU A 87 -11.68 -2.53 -5.26
N GLY A 88 -12.15 -2.32 -4.06
CA GLY A 88 -12.21 -3.37 -3.06
C GLY A 88 -13.11 -2.99 -1.91
N PRO A 89 -14.44 -3.22 -2.02
CA PRO A 89 -15.38 -2.92 -0.94
C PRO A 89 -15.04 -3.68 0.35
N PHE A 90 -14.28 -4.76 0.24
CA PHE A 90 -13.80 -5.56 1.36
C PHE A 90 -12.35 -5.24 1.77
N SER A 91 -11.67 -4.34 1.07
CA SER A 91 -10.32 -3.92 1.42
C SER A 91 -10.37 -3.00 2.63
N ARG A 92 -10.01 -3.54 3.77
CA ARG A 92 -9.84 -2.76 4.99
C ARG A 92 -8.49 -2.05 4.95
N ASP A 93 -8.48 -0.80 5.36
CA ASP A 93 -7.23 -0.09 5.60
C ASP A 93 -6.47 -0.79 6.73
N PHE A 94 -5.15 -0.68 6.73
CA PHE A 94 -4.32 -1.21 7.81
C PHE A 94 -3.26 -0.17 8.19
N LEU A 95 -2.84 -0.19 9.46
CA LEU A 95 -1.88 0.74 10.01
C LEU A 95 -0.66 -0.02 10.52
N VAL A 96 0.47 0.19 9.86
CA VAL A 96 1.75 -0.44 10.24
C VAL A 96 2.52 0.50 11.15
N PRO A 97 2.85 0.09 12.38
CA PRO A 97 3.67 0.88 13.29
C PRO A 97 5.05 1.17 12.69
N TRP A 98 5.61 2.35 12.99
CA TRP A 98 6.90 2.77 12.42
C TRP A 98 8.02 1.80 12.72
N GLU A 99 8.05 1.20 13.92
CA GLU A 99 9.03 0.21 14.36
C GLU A 99 8.96 -1.12 13.60
N SER A 100 7.85 -1.39 12.92
CA SER A 100 7.62 -2.60 12.11
C SER A 100 7.87 -2.37 10.62
N ILE A 101 8.39 -1.21 10.24
CA ILE A 101 8.69 -0.87 8.84
C ILE A 101 10.18 -0.87 8.62
N THR A 102 10.64 -1.64 7.66
CA THR A 102 12.02 -1.62 7.18
C THR A 102 12.07 -1.10 5.76
N LEU A 103 12.99 -0.20 5.48
CA LEU A 103 13.17 0.41 4.17
C LEU A 103 14.34 -0.23 3.43
N ALA A 104 14.17 -0.42 2.12
CA ALA A 104 15.25 -0.75 1.21
C ALA A 104 15.06 0.01 -0.11
N ARG A 105 16.10 0.67 -0.58
CA ARG A 105 16.08 1.31 -1.90
C ARG A 105 16.52 0.31 -2.96
N LYS A 106 15.74 0.22 -4.03
CA LYS A 106 16.06 -0.62 -5.19
C LYS A 106 16.03 0.23 -6.45
N THR A 107 17.13 0.24 -7.17
CA THR A 107 17.18 0.87 -8.50
C THR A 107 16.89 -0.22 -9.54
N VAL A 108 15.80 -0.03 -10.28
CA VAL A 108 15.42 -0.91 -11.39
C VAL A 108 15.51 -0.11 -12.67
N MET A 109 16.50 -0.44 -13.50
CA MET A 109 16.85 0.29 -14.71
C MET A 109 17.12 1.78 -14.44
N PHE A 110 16.15 2.68 -14.69
CA PHE A 110 16.27 4.13 -14.51
C PHE A 110 15.37 4.68 -13.39
N TRP A 111 14.71 3.80 -12.63
CA TRP A 111 13.75 4.20 -11.60
C TRP A 111 14.21 3.73 -10.23
N THR A 112 14.28 4.65 -9.30
CA THR A 112 14.49 4.32 -7.89
C THR A 112 13.14 4.05 -7.24
N LEU A 113 13.01 2.85 -6.70
CA LEU A 113 11.85 2.42 -5.92
C LEU A 113 12.27 2.26 -4.47
N VAL A 114 11.41 2.68 -3.57
CA VAL A 114 11.56 2.45 -2.13
C VAL A 114 10.66 1.29 -1.75
N GLU A 115 11.27 0.19 -1.33
CA GLU A 115 10.56 -0.98 -0.82
C GLU A 115 10.39 -0.84 0.69
N LEU A 116 9.15 -0.83 1.12
CA LEU A 116 8.77 -0.89 2.53
C LEU A 116 8.42 -2.34 2.84
N THR A 117 9.14 -2.94 3.79
CA THR A 117 8.85 -4.27 4.31
C THR A 117 8.15 -4.11 5.64
N PHE A 118 7.03 -4.81 5.81
CA PHE A 118 6.16 -4.71 6.96
C PHE A 118 6.26 -5.97 7.83
N GLY A 119 6.62 -5.78 9.11
CA GLY A 119 6.76 -6.83 10.11
C GLY A 119 8.11 -7.53 10.11
N ASP A 120 8.42 -8.20 11.22
CA ASP A 120 9.55 -9.10 11.39
C ASP A 120 9.06 -10.37 12.14
N PRO A 121 8.94 -11.52 11.46
CA PRO A 121 9.22 -11.76 10.04
C PRO A 121 8.30 -11.00 9.08
N ALA A 122 8.78 -10.75 7.85
CA ALA A 122 8.07 -9.96 6.85
C ALA A 122 6.69 -10.54 6.52
N VAL A 123 5.63 -9.79 6.83
CA VAL A 123 4.24 -10.14 6.52
C VAL A 123 3.88 -9.73 5.08
N GLY A 124 4.44 -8.59 4.64
CA GLY A 124 4.21 -8.08 3.30
C GLY A 124 5.20 -6.98 2.91
N LYS A 125 5.13 -6.58 1.64
CA LYS A 125 6.01 -5.56 1.06
C LYS A 125 5.22 -4.62 0.18
N LEU A 126 5.58 -3.36 0.22
CA LEU A 126 5.05 -2.31 -0.64
C LEU A 126 6.21 -1.53 -1.27
N SER A 127 6.29 -1.50 -2.58
CA SER A 127 7.25 -0.66 -3.29
C SER A 127 6.55 0.57 -3.83
N VAL A 128 7.08 1.73 -3.53
CA VAL A 128 6.56 3.03 -4.00
C VAL A 128 7.65 3.80 -4.73
N LYS A 129 7.26 4.78 -5.53
CA LYS A 129 8.20 5.68 -6.19
C LYS A 129 8.94 6.54 -5.14
N GLU A 130 10.20 6.88 -5.43
CA GLU A 130 11.04 7.70 -4.54
C GLU A 130 10.37 9.03 -4.17
N GLY A 131 9.72 9.71 -5.12
CA GLY A 131 9.01 10.95 -4.84
C GLY A 131 7.83 10.81 -3.87
N THR A 132 7.15 9.66 -3.88
CA THR A 132 6.10 9.36 -2.90
C THR A 132 6.72 9.08 -1.53
N ALA A 133 7.80 8.29 -1.48
CA ALA A 133 8.53 8.00 -0.24
C ALA A 133 9.10 9.27 0.40
N ALA A 134 9.64 10.20 -0.40
CA ALA A 134 10.16 11.48 0.09
C ALA A 134 9.08 12.32 0.79
N LYS A 135 7.88 12.42 0.21
CA LYS A 135 6.75 13.13 0.83
C LYS A 135 6.29 12.48 2.14
N LEU A 136 6.30 11.15 2.19
CA LEU A 136 5.96 10.41 3.41
C LEU A 136 7.03 10.62 4.48
N ALA A 137 8.31 10.60 4.11
CA ALA A 137 9.43 10.84 5.00
C ALA A 137 9.41 12.26 5.59
N GLU A 138 9.15 13.27 4.76
CA GLU A 138 9.02 14.66 5.19
C GLU A 138 7.92 14.81 6.26
N ALA A 139 6.76 14.21 6.03
CA ALA A 139 5.64 14.27 6.96
C ALA A 139 5.84 13.45 8.24
N ALA A 140 6.53 12.31 8.15
CA ALA A 140 6.85 11.46 9.30
C ALA A 140 7.98 12.06 10.15
N GLY A 141 8.89 12.81 9.50
CA GLY A 141 10.05 13.43 10.17
C GLY A 141 10.95 12.37 10.83
N PRO A 142 11.33 12.56 12.10
CA PRO A 142 12.27 11.66 12.79
C PRO A 142 11.72 10.23 13.03
N ARG A 143 10.42 10.00 12.79
CA ARG A 143 9.80 8.68 12.92
C ARG A 143 9.96 7.83 11.67
N TRP A 144 10.36 8.44 10.54
CA TRP A 144 10.61 7.71 9.32
C TRP A 144 11.74 6.71 9.54
N PRO A 145 11.56 5.41 9.20
CA PRO A 145 12.59 4.40 9.38
C PRO A 145 13.86 4.75 8.59
N GLU A 146 15.01 4.45 9.17
CA GLU A 146 16.29 4.59 8.47
C GLU A 146 16.40 3.55 7.36
N ASP A 147 17.04 3.94 6.26
CA ASP A 147 17.27 3.05 5.13
C ASP A 147 18.29 1.97 5.54
N ALA A 148 17.89 0.71 5.52
CA ALA A 148 18.76 -0.42 5.86
C ALA A 148 19.99 -0.55 4.95
N ALA A 149 19.98 0.09 3.78
CA ALA A 149 21.07 0.13 2.81
C ALA A 149 21.94 1.40 2.90
N SER A 150 21.54 2.40 3.69
CA SER A 150 22.36 3.58 3.91
C SER A 150 23.45 3.27 4.93
N PRO A 151 24.74 3.49 4.62
CA PRO A 151 25.78 3.44 5.64
C PRO A 151 25.43 4.47 6.73
N PRO A 152 25.74 4.18 8.00
CA PRO A 152 25.42 5.07 9.10
C PRO A 152 25.97 6.45 8.78
N GLN A 153 25.09 7.43 8.66
CA GLN A 153 25.50 8.82 8.50
C GLN A 153 26.26 9.18 9.78
N VAL A 154 27.58 9.24 9.63
CA VAL A 154 28.44 9.79 10.67
C VAL A 154 27.88 11.19 10.95
N ARG A 155 27.23 11.31 12.10
CA ARG A 155 26.79 12.60 12.62
C ARG A 155 28.04 13.48 12.67
N GLN A 156 28.18 14.38 11.70
CA GLN A 156 29.20 15.42 11.77
C GLN A 156 28.83 16.29 12.97
N GLU A 157 29.41 15.89 14.08
CA GLU A 157 29.50 16.74 15.26
C GLU A 157 30.32 17.96 14.81
N VAL A 158 29.60 19.05 14.58
CA VAL A 158 30.24 20.36 14.38
C VAL A 158 30.96 20.68 15.68
N VAL A 159 32.22 20.28 15.72
CA VAL A 159 33.14 20.79 16.73
C VAL A 159 33.36 22.25 16.37
N SER A 160 32.52 23.11 16.97
CA SER A 160 32.79 24.51 17.09
C SER A 160 34.06 24.67 17.96
N ARG A 161 35.21 24.81 17.32
CA ARG A 161 36.41 25.31 17.97
C ARG A 161 36.39 26.83 17.85
N ARG A 162 36.40 27.41 18.99
CA ARG A 162 36.70 28.80 19.26
C ARG A 162 38.02 29.25 18.58
#